data_2acb73ae9406d07e4e34f3f9ce1197aa
#
_entry.id   2acb73ae9406d07e4e34f3f9ce1197aa
#
_cell.length_a   1.000
_cell.length_b   1.000
_cell.length_c   1.000
_cell.angle_alpha   90.00
_cell.angle_beta   90.00
_cell.angle_gamma   90.00
#
_symmetry.space_group_name_H-M   'P 1'
#
loop_
_entity.id
_entity.type
_entity.pdbx_description
1 polymer ?
#
loop_
_entity_poly.entity_id
_entity_poly.type
_entity_poly.pdbx_seq_one_letter_code
_entity_poly.pdbx_strand_id
1 'polypeptide(L)'
;MTEHIKKPEVSLISKPDNMLRTVYTACRTCYSADSPEEIYNSCNAQNDEKALNLIRRVISSGHYSTIEHIQISFAVSGISRACSHQLVRHRHVSFSQKSQRYVKEKEQFDYIIPPSVEKNPEICEKFKRFMSEISDFYIELTNADIPAEDARFVLPNAASTSMVVSMNLRELIHISNLRLCSRAQSEIRTLVKLMCEEVIKSEPWLKEYLVPKCDRLGFCDEDKSCGRKQKKDKQ
;
A
#
# COMPACT_ATOMS: atom_id res chain seq x y z
N MET A 1 19.39 -7.39 20.57
CA MET A 1 18.55 -8.34 19.81
C MET A 1 17.27 -7.72 19.23
N THR A 2 16.93 -6.46 19.47
CA THR A 2 15.75 -5.77 18.87
C THR A 2 16.08 -4.99 17.59
N GLU A 3 17.34 -4.83 17.27
CA GLU A 3 17.85 -3.96 16.19
C GLU A 3 17.44 -4.43 14.78
N HIS A 4 17.30 -5.74 14.59
CA HIS A 4 16.93 -6.34 13.30
C HIS A 4 15.43 -6.56 13.09
N ILE A 5 14.59 -6.24 14.08
CA ILE A 5 13.14 -6.36 13.97
C ILE A 5 12.59 -5.06 13.37
N LYS A 6 12.02 -5.14 12.18
CA LYS A 6 11.49 -3.96 11.48
C LYS A 6 9.97 -3.92 11.51
N LYS A 7 9.45 -2.73 11.25
CA LYS A 7 8.01 -2.45 11.07
C LYS A 7 7.82 -1.69 9.77
N PRO A 8 6.65 -1.79 9.14
CA PRO A 8 6.37 -1.06 7.91
C PRO A 8 6.52 0.46 8.09
N GLU A 9 7.30 1.06 7.22
CA GLU A 9 7.46 2.50 7.08
C GLU A 9 7.11 2.91 5.67
N VAL A 10 6.42 4.05 5.53
CA VAL A 10 5.99 4.59 4.24
C VAL A 10 6.28 6.09 4.21
N SER A 11 6.83 6.53 3.10
CA SER A 11 6.98 7.96 2.80
C SER A 11 6.45 8.24 1.40
N LEU A 12 5.78 9.37 1.24
CA LEU A 12 5.32 9.85 -0.06
C LEU A 12 6.52 10.45 -0.80
N ILE A 13 6.90 9.89 -1.97
CA ILE A 13 8.02 10.39 -2.77
C ILE A 13 7.53 11.43 -3.79
N SER A 14 6.41 11.15 -4.44
CA SER A 14 5.90 11.99 -5.53
C SER A 14 4.38 11.92 -5.62
N LYS A 15 3.77 13.06 -5.85
CA LYS A 15 2.38 13.24 -6.26
C LYS A 15 2.25 14.55 -7.06
N PRO A 16 1.19 14.76 -7.84
CA PRO A 16 0.88 16.08 -8.40
C PRO A 16 0.57 17.10 -7.29
N ASP A 17 0.99 18.36 -7.47
CA ASP A 17 0.77 19.43 -6.50
C ASP A 17 -0.70 19.78 -6.30
N ASN A 18 -1.50 19.66 -7.35
CA ASN A 18 -2.92 20.09 -7.39
C ASN A 18 -3.84 18.94 -7.80
N MET A 19 -3.89 17.87 -6.99
CA MET A 19 -4.68 16.67 -7.31
C MET A 19 -6.16 16.98 -7.50
N LEU A 20 -6.76 17.78 -6.61
CA LEU A 20 -8.18 18.18 -6.69
C LEU A 20 -8.48 18.89 -8.02
N ARG A 21 -7.65 19.87 -8.39
CA ARG A 21 -7.80 20.64 -9.63
C ARG A 21 -7.68 19.75 -10.87
N THR A 22 -6.71 18.83 -10.89
CA THR A 22 -6.52 17.88 -11.99
C THR A 22 -7.75 16.98 -12.16
N VAL A 23 -8.27 16.41 -11.07
CA VAL A 23 -9.46 15.56 -11.11
C VAL A 23 -10.70 16.36 -11.51
N TYR A 24 -10.87 17.56 -10.98
CA TYR A 24 -11.96 18.45 -11.39
C TYR A 24 -11.93 18.75 -12.89
N THR A 25 -10.75 19.08 -13.41
CA THR A 25 -10.57 19.34 -14.85
C THR A 25 -10.98 18.12 -15.67
N ALA A 26 -10.49 16.93 -15.32
CA ALA A 26 -10.86 15.69 -16.00
C ALA A 26 -12.38 15.41 -15.94
N CYS A 27 -13.01 15.67 -14.80
CA CYS A 27 -14.47 15.54 -14.66
C CYS A 27 -15.24 16.54 -15.51
N ARG A 28 -14.73 17.78 -15.66
CA ARG A 28 -15.45 18.87 -16.30
C ARG A 28 -15.28 18.88 -17.82
N THR A 29 -14.12 18.44 -18.33
CA THR A 29 -13.77 18.46 -19.75
C THR A 29 -14.83 17.79 -20.65
N CYS A 30 -15.49 16.73 -20.18
CA CYS A 30 -16.50 16.04 -20.98
C CYS A 30 -17.82 16.81 -21.15
N TYR A 31 -18.03 17.87 -20.38
CA TYR A 31 -19.32 18.58 -20.28
C TYR A 31 -19.19 20.11 -20.33
N SER A 32 -18.02 20.64 -20.70
CA SER A 32 -17.77 22.07 -20.86
C SER A 32 -17.43 22.41 -22.30
N ALA A 33 -17.79 23.61 -22.71
CA ALA A 33 -17.31 24.21 -23.95
C ALA A 33 -15.92 24.86 -23.78
N ASP A 34 -15.51 25.10 -22.52
CA ASP A 34 -14.22 25.67 -22.19
C ASP A 34 -13.10 24.64 -22.43
N SER A 35 -11.92 25.13 -22.78
CA SER A 35 -10.73 24.29 -22.92
C SER A 35 -10.31 23.68 -21.57
N PRO A 36 -9.62 22.52 -21.56
CA PRO A 36 -9.09 21.93 -20.33
C PRO A 36 -8.19 22.88 -19.52
N GLU A 37 -7.46 23.78 -20.19
CA GLU A 37 -6.60 24.77 -19.56
C GLU A 37 -7.44 25.85 -18.83
N GLU A 38 -8.50 26.35 -19.47
CA GLU A 38 -9.41 27.32 -18.86
C GLU A 38 -10.12 26.72 -17.66
N ILE A 39 -10.60 25.47 -17.77
CA ILE A 39 -11.21 24.72 -16.65
C ILE A 39 -10.21 24.59 -15.49
N TYR A 40 -8.98 24.17 -15.78
CA TYR A 40 -7.93 24.02 -14.78
C TYR A 40 -7.66 25.33 -14.05
N ASN A 41 -7.54 26.43 -14.76
CA ASN A 41 -7.27 27.76 -14.19
C ASN A 41 -8.47 28.33 -13.42
N SER A 42 -9.69 27.92 -13.72
CA SER A 42 -10.92 28.39 -13.03
C SER A 42 -11.14 27.75 -11.66
N CYS A 43 -10.49 26.61 -11.37
CA CYS A 43 -10.67 25.87 -10.11
C CYS A 43 -9.75 26.41 -9.01
N ASN A 44 -10.32 26.80 -7.86
CA ASN A 44 -9.54 27.13 -6.66
C ASN A 44 -8.96 25.86 -6.02
N ALA A 45 -7.63 25.82 -5.85
CA ALA A 45 -6.84 24.61 -5.69
C ALA A 45 -7.08 23.78 -4.41
N GLN A 46 -7.70 24.31 -3.35
CA GLN A 46 -7.60 23.67 -2.03
C GLN A 46 -8.88 23.62 -1.21
N ASN A 47 -10.02 23.53 -1.59
CA ASN A 47 -11.30 23.34 -0.88
C ASN A 47 -12.47 23.94 -1.67
N ASP A 48 -12.47 23.76 -2.97
CA ASP A 48 -13.61 24.15 -3.79
C ASP A 48 -14.74 23.11 -3.60
N GLU A 49 -15.72 23.45 -2.76
CA GLU A 49 -16.89 22.61 -2.52
C GLU A 49 -17.66 22.29 -3.81
N LYS A 50 -17.64 23.18 -4.80
CA LYS A 50 -18.26 22.90 -6.11
C LYS A 50 -17.49 21.82 -6.85
N ALA A 51 -16.15 21.88 -6.81
CA ALA A 51 -15.30 20.88 -7.40
C ALA A 51 -15.46 19.51 -6.71
N LEU A 52 -15.46 19.49 -5.37
CA LEU A 52 -15.67 18.28 -4.58
C LEU A 52 -17.03 17.64 -4.87
N ASN A 53 -18.10 18.43 -4.95
CA ASN A 53 -19.45 17.94 -5.24
C ASN A 53 -19.57 17.36 -6.66
N LEU A 54 -18.87 17.94 -7.64
CA LEU A 54 -18.79 17.36 -8.99
C LEU A 54 -18.05 16.03 -8.96
N ILE A 55 -16.86 15.98 -8.33
CA ILE A 55 -16.04 14.78 -8.22
C ILE A 55 -16.82 13.64 -7.54
N ARG A 56 -17.51 13.92 -6.42
CA ARG A 56 -18.36 12.95 -5.73
C ARG A 56 -19.41 12.36 -6.65
N ARG A 57 -20.12 13.18 -7.42
CA ARG A 57 -21.12 12.70 -8.38
C ARG A 57 -20.51 11.82 -9.48
N VAL A 58 -19.40 12.25 -10.05
CA VAL A 58 -18.73 11.53 -11.14
C VAL A 58 -18.22 10.17 -10.66
N ILE A 59 -17.58 10.11 -9.48
CA ILE A 59 -17.10 8.86 -8.89
C ILE A 59 -18.26 7.95 -8.48
N SER A 60 -19.34 8.50 -7.87
CA SER A 60 -20.51 7.70 -7.46
C SER A 60 -21.27 7.11 -8.65
N SER A 61 -21.20 7.76 -9.82
CA SER A 61 -21.75 7.24 -11.09
C SER A 61 -20.84 6.21 -11.76
N GLY A 62 -19.70 5.83 -11.15
CA GLY A 62 -18.78 4.81 -11.66
C GLY A 62 -17.77 5.31 -12.70
N HIS A 63 -17.67 6.61 -12.94
CA HIS A 63 -16.71 7.19 -13.89
C HIS A 63 -15.32 7.37 -13.27
N TYR A 64 -14.64 6.26 -12.99
CA TYR A 64 -13.33 6.25 -12.32
C TYR A 64 -12.15 6.68 -13.20
N SER A 65 -12.31 6.79 -14.52
CA SER A 65 -11.22 7.22 -15.42
C SER A 65 -10.68 8.61 -15.07
N THR A 66 -11.54 9.50 -14.53
CA THR A 66 -11.16 10.86 -14.15
C THR A 66 -10.11 10.96 -13.04
N ILE A 67 -9.99 9.94 -12.20
CA ILE A 67 -8.98 9.88 -11.14
C ILE A 67 -7.71 9.11 -11.53
N GLU A 68 -7.66 8.54 -12.71
CA GLU A 68 -6.47 7.82 -13.23
C GLU A 68 -5.32 8.78 -13.62
N HIS A 69 -5.63 10.07 -13.86
CA HIS A 69 -4.65 11.10 -14.15
C HIS A 69 -3.70 11.42 -12.99
N ILE A 70 -4.05 11.00 -11.77
CA ILE A 70 -3.24 11.21 -10.57
C ILE A 70 -2.27 10.04 -10.40
N GLN A 71 -0.97 10.28 -10.51
CA GLN A 71 0.09 9.31 -10.25
C GLN A 71 0.75 9.60 -8.89
N ILE A 72 0.93 8.56 -8.09
CA ILE A 72 1.45 8.67 -6.72
C ILE A 72 2.57 7.63 -6.56
N SER A 73 3.69 8.03 -5.97
CA SER A 73 4.82 7.14 -5.70
C SER A 73 5.19 7.16 -4.21
N PHE A 74 5.46 5.99 -3.67
CA PHE A 74 5.82 5.78 -2.27
C PHE A 74 7.20 5.10 -2.16
N ALA A 75 7.99 5.51 -1.15
CA ALA A 75 9.04 4.67 -0.58
C ALA A 75 8.43 3.81 0.52
N VAL A 76 8.67 2.51 0.43
CA VAL A 76 8.21 1.52 1.41
C VAL A 76 9.41 0.77 1.93
N SER A 77 9.53 0.64 3.26
CA SER A 77 10.57 -0.15 3.94
C SER A 77 10.00 -0.94 5.10
N GLY A 78 10.80 -1.85 5.65
CA GLY A 78 10.40 -2.62 6.83
C GLY A 78 9.20 -3.54 6.62
N ILE A 79 8.99 -4.05 5.40
CA ILE A 79 7.97 -5.05 5.11
C ILE A 79 8.60 -6.42 4.83
N SER A 80 7.88 -7.49 5.16
CA SER A 80 8.33 -8.86 4.86
C SER A 80 8.22 -9.19 3.36
N ARG A 81 9.01 -10.17 2.92
CA ARG A 81 8.84 -10.78 1.59
C ARG A 81 7.43 -11.34 1.43
N ALA A 82 6.85 -11.92 2.49
CA ALA A 82 5.47 -12.39 2.49
C ALA A 82 4.47 -11.27 2.17
N CYS A 83 4.65 -10.08 2.75
CA CYS A 83 3.84 -8.90 2.45
C CYS A 83 4.04 -8.42 1.01
N SER A 84 5.30 -8.34 0.56
CA SER A 84 5.61 -7.92 -0.81
C SER A 84 4.99 -8.85 -1.85
N HIS A 85 4.95 -10.17 -1.62
CA HIS A 85 4.29 -11.13 -2.51
C HIS A 85 2.77 -10.92 -2.62
N GLN A 86 2.13 -10.38 -1.59
CA GLN A 86 0.72 -10.00 -1.64
C GLN A 86 0.54 -8.66 -2.39
N LEU A 87 1.45 -7.71 -2.19
CA LEU A 87 1.37 -6.38 -2.78
C LEU A 87 1.55 -6.44 -4.31
N VAL A 88 2.53 -7.19 -4.80
CA VAL A 88 2.80 -7.32 -6.25
C VAL A 88 1.71 -8.06 -7.04
N ARG A 89 0.68 -8.59 -6.37
CA ARG A 89 -0.51 -9.14 -7.05
C ARG A 89 -1.41 -8.04 -7.62
N HIS A 90 -1.24 -6.80 -7.20
CA HIS A 90 -1.92 -5.63 -7.76
C HIS A 90 -1.21 -5.22 -9.06
N ARG A 91 -1.82 -5.54 -10.21
CA ARG A 91 -1.15 -5.50 -11.53
C ARG A 91 -1.02 -4.11 -12.14
N HIS A 92 -1.86 -3.15 -11.71
CA HIS A 92 -1.82 -1.76 -12.18
C HIS A 92 -0.90 -0.88 -11.31
N VAL A 93 0.19 -1.49 -10.83
CA VAL A 93 1.18 -0.87 -9.95
C VAL A 93 2.58 -1.17 -10.48
N SER A 94 3.46 -0.18 -10.46
CA SER A 94 4.88 -0.36 -10.75
C SER A 94 5.66 -0.58 -9.45
N PHE A 95 6.60 -1.53 -9.49
CA PHE A 95 7.41 -1.91 -8.34
C PHE A 95 8.90 -1.92 -8.69
N SER A 96 9.71 -1.30 -7.82
CA SER A 96 11.16 -1.45 -7.81
C SER A 96 11.59 -1.92 -6.42
N GLN A 97 11.91 -3.21 -6.27
CA GLN A 97 12.16 -3.86 -4.99
C GLN A 97 13.65 -4.18 -4.81
N LYS A 98 14.17 -4.04 -3.56
CA LYS A 98 15.52 -4.47 -3.16
C LYS A 98 15.78 -5.90 -3.64
N SER A 99 16.80 -6.07 -4.46
CA SER A 99 17.14 -7.36 -5.06
C SER A 99 18.02 -8.19 -4.14
N GLN A 100 17.57 -9.38 -3.79
CA GLN A 100 18.38 -10.38 -3.09
C GLN A 100 19.40 -11.10 -4.01
N ARG A 101 19.42 -10.81 -5.31
CA ARG A 101 20.45 -11.31 -6.24
C ARG A 101 21.72 -10.46 -6.18
N TYR A 102 21.56 -9.14 -6.01
CA TYR A 102 22.67 -8.19 -6.09
C TYR A 102 23.09 -7.64 -4.73
N VAL A 103 22.18 -7.59 -3.77
CA VAL A 103 22.46 -7.03 -2.44
C VAL A 103 22.65 -8.19 -1.47
N LYS A 104 23.89 -8.36 -1.00
CA LYS A 104 24.24 -9.32 0.05
C LYS A 104 23.93 -8.72 1.41
N GLU A 105 23.34 -9.48 2.31
CA GLU A 105 23.31 -9.13 3.72
C GLU A 105 24.69 -9.49 4.32
N LYS A 106 25.37 -8.48 4.86
CA LYS A 106 26.73 -8.62 5.40
C LYS A 106 26.74 -9.02 6.87
N GLU A 107 25.64 -8.76 7.52
CA GLU A 107 25.39 -9.04 8.94
C GLU A 107 24.05 -9.78 9.05
N GLN A 108 23.53 -9.89 10.25
CA GLN A 108 22.19 -10.46 10.45
C GLN A 108 21.15 -9.70 9.61
N PHE A 109 20.34 -10.43 8.82
CA PHE A 109 19.31 -9.80 8.02
C PHE A 109 18.15 -9.27 8.89
N ASP A 110 17.57 -8.16 8.47
CA ASP A 110 16.38 -7.62 9.08
C ASP A 110 15.14 -8.49 8.78
N TYR A 111 14.21 -8.61 9.73
CA TYR A 111 13.01 -9.42 9.58
C TYR A 111 11.79 -8.83 10.31
N ILE A 112 10.62 -9.34 9.98
CA ILE A 112 9.34 -8.96 10.56
C ILE A 112 8.79 -10.10 11.39
N ILE A 113 8.34 -9.79 12.62
CA ILE A 113 7.61 -10.73 13.47
C ILE A 113 6.11 -10.49 13.27
N PRO A 114 5.36 -11.51 12.82
CA PRO A 114 3.90 -11.39 12.73
C PRO A 114 3.26 -11.15 14.11
N PRO A 115 2.24 -10.29 14.24
CA PRO A 115 1.60 -10.00 15.54
C PRO A 115 1.04 -11.21 16.28
N SER A 116 0.66 -12.27 15.55
CA SER A 116 0.21 -13.53 16.16
C SER A 116 1.35 -14.31 16.84
N VAL A 117 2.57 -14.21 16.30
CA VAL A 117 3.79 -14.78 16.90
C VAL A 117 4.22 -13.93 18.10
N GLU A 118 4.22 -12.61 17.95
CA GLU A 118 4.61 -11.65 19.01
C GLU A 118 3.76 -11.81 20.31
N LYS A 119 2.48 -12.17 20.16
CA LYS A 119 1.56 -12.42 21.31
C LYS A 119 1.91 -13.63 22.17
N ASN A 120 2.75 -14.53 21.69
CA ASN A 120 3.19 -15.71 22.44
C ASN A 120 4.70 -15.59 22.71
N PRO A 121 5.12 -15.21 23.93
CA PRO A 121 6.52 -14.94 24.25
C PRO A 121 7.44 -16.14 23.96
N GLU A 122 7.03 -17.36 24.28
CA GLU A 122 7.84 -18.57 24.05
C GLU A 122 8.07 -18.81 22.54
N ILE A 123 6.99 -18.72 21.75
CA ILE A 123 7.08 -18.88 20.31
C ILE A 123 7.88 -17.74 19.67
N CYS A 124 7.70 -16.51 20.19
CA CYS A 124 8.43 -15.34 19.71
C CYS A 124 9.96 -15.50 19.90
N GLU A 125 10.39 -15.99 21.07
CA GLU A 125 11.83 -16.23 21.33
C GLU A 125 12.38 -17.38 20.45
N LYS A 126 11.61 -18.46 20.24
CA LYS A 126 11.98 -19.51 19.30
C LYS A 126 12.10 -18.98 17.86
N PHE A 127 11.17 -18.10 17.47
CA PHE A 127 11.17 -17.46 16.15
C PHE A 127 12.43 -16.61 15.95
N LYS A 128 12.78 -15.75 16.91
CA LYS A 128 13.99 -14.91 16.87
C LYS A 128 15.27 -15.74 16.75
N ARG A 129 15.40 -16.80 17.57
CA ARG A 129 16.53 -17.70 17.51
C ARG A 129 16.66 -18.36 16.14
N PHE A 130 15.55 -18.85 15.57
CA PHE A 130 15.56 -19.46 14.27
C PHE A 130 15.93 -18.46 13.15
N MET A 131 15.50 -17.19 13.25
CA MET A 131 15.95 -16.14 12.30
C MET A 131 17.45 -15.89 12.41
N SER A 132 18.04 -15.94 13.61
CA SER A 132 19.49 -15.82 13.80
C SER A 132 20.22 -17.01 13.17
N GLU A 133 19.79 -18.25 13.41
CA GLU A 133 20.39 -19.46 12.83
C GLU A 133 20.39 -19.44 11.29
N ILE A 134 19.28 -18.99 10.69
CA ILE A 134 19.21 -18.83 9.22
C ILE A 134 20.15 -17.73 8.75
N SER A 135 20.29 -16.65 9.49
CA SER A 135 21.19 -15.55 9.13
C SER A 135 22.65 -16.01 9.16
N ASP A 136 23.04 -16.74 10.19
CA ASP A 136 24.38 -17.29 10.31
C ASP A 136 24.68 -18.24 9.14
N PHE A 137 23.75 -19.10 8.78
CA PHE A 137 23.89 -19.99 7.64
C PHE A 137 23.98 -19.26 6.30
N TYR A 138 23.18 -18.17 6.11
CA TYR A 138 23.29 -17.33 4.91
C TYR A 138 24.68 -16.69 4.79
N ILE A 139 25.23 -16.22 5.92
CA ILE A 139 26.59 -15.64 5.98
C ILE A 139 27.63 -16.72 5.66
N GLU A 140 27.48 -17.93 6.20
CA GLU A 140 28.36 -19.07 5.89
C GLU A 140 28.37 -19.38 4.38
N LEU A 141 27.19 -19.46 3.74
CA LEU A 141 27.08 -19.67 2.29
C LEU A 141 27.81 -18.58 1.50
N THR A 142 27.63 -17.29 1.87
CA THR A 142 28.27 -16.18 1.17
C THR A 142 29.77 -16.10 1.39
N ASN A 143 30.27 -16.55 2.56
CA ASN A 143 31.68 -16.67 2.87
C ASN A 143 32.35 -17.87 2.15
N ALA A 144 31.58 -18.90 1.81
CA ALA A 144 32.00 -20.03 0.97
C ALA A 144 31.92 -19.72 -0.54
N ASP A 145 31.84 -18.41 -0.91
CA ASP A 145 31.76 -17.95 -2.29
C ASP A 145 30.48 -18.38 -3.05
N ILE A 146 29.44 -18.83 -2.36
CA ILE A 146 28.15 -19.10 -2.97
C ILE A 146 27.55 -17.77 -3.44
N PRO A 147 27.15 -17.63 -4.71
CA PRO A 147 26.54 -16.41 -5.23
C PRO A 147 25.29 -16.00 -4.43
N ALA A 148 25.08 -14.70 -4.23
CA ALA A 148 23.90 -14.19 -3.49
C ALA A 148 22.56 -14.67 -4.08
N GLU A 149 22.50 -14.90 -5.39
CA GLU A 149 21.30 -15.41 -6.07
C GLU A 149 20.94 -16.86 -5.68
N ASP A 150 21.91 -17.64 -5.18
CA ASP A 150 21.71 -18.99 -4.68
C ASP A 150 21.63 -18.99 -3.15
N ALA A 151 22.52 -18.27 -2.45
CA ALA A 151 22.47 -18.14 -1.00
C ALA A 151 21.12 -17.64 -0.47
N ARG A 152 20.44 -16.75 -1.20
CA ARG A 152 19.11 -16.24 -0.82
C ARG A 152 18.02 -17.30 -0.71
N PHE A 153 18.22 -18.52 -1.21
CA PHE A 153 17.22 -19.59 -1.11
C PHE A 153 16.93 -20.00 0.34
N VAL A 154 17.85 -19.74 1.25
CA VAL A 154 17.63 -19.99 2.69
C VAL A 154 16.89 -18.85 3.39
N LEU A 155 16.79 -17.65 2.77
CA LEU A 155 16.14 -16.50 3.40
C LEU A 155 14.63 -16.74 3.55
N PRO A 156 14.07 -16.50 4.77
CA PRO A 156 12.68 -16.79 5.04
C PRO A 156 11.75 -15.72 4.46
N ASN A 157 10.47 -16.04 4.33
CA ASN A 157 9.43 -15.06 3.99
C ASN A 157 9.32 -13.90 4.98
N ALA A 158 9.85 -14.06 6.19
CA ALA A 158 9.94 -13.01 7.20
C ALA A 158 11.03 -11.97 6.92
N ALA A 159 12.02 -12.29 6.05
CA ALA A 159 13.09 -11.36 5.71
C ALA A 159 12.54 -10.02 5.22
N SER A 160 13.10 -8.93 5.74
CA SER A 160 12.69 -7.57 5.42
C SER A 160 13.08 -7.17 4.01
N THR A 161 12.28 -6.32 3.40
CA THR A 161 12.57 -5.73 2.10
C THR A 161 12.09 -4.27 2.04
N SER A 162 12.57 -3.57 1.01
CA SER A 162 12.15 -2.22 0.68
C SER A 162 11.83 -2.11 -0.80
N MET A 163 10.98 -1.16 -1.17
CA MET A 163 10.59 -0.93 -2.55
C MET A 163 10.10 0.49 -2.81
N VAL A 164 10.21 0.91 -4.06
CA VAL A 164 9.42 2.02 -4.60
C VAL A 164 8.15 1.43 -5.20
N VAL A 165 7.02 2.06 -4.90
CA VAL A 165 5.69 1.62 -5.36
C VAL A 165 5.00 2.81 -6.01
N SER A 166 4.62 2.69 -7.28
CA SER A 166 3.94 3.77 -8.03
C SER A 166 2.63 3.29 -8.62
N MET A 167 1.56 4.06 -8.42
CA MET A 167 0.23 3.74 -8.92
C MET A 167 -0.60 5.01 -9.15
N ASN A 168 -1.66 4.89 -9.94
CA ASN A 168 -2.64 5.95 -10.03
C ASN A 168 -3.62 5.93 -8.84
N LEU A 169 -4.37 7.02 -8.66
CA LEU A 169 -5.31 7.17 -7.56
C LEU A 169 -6.44 6.13 -7.58
N ARG A 170 -6.90 5.73 -8.77
CA ARG A 170 -7.91 4.67 -8.90
C ARG A 170 -7.43 3.36 -8.30
N GLU A 171 -6.18 2.98 -8.60
CA GLU A 171 -5.60 1.74 -8.06
C GLU A 171 -5.34 1.86 -6.55
N LEU A 172 -4.92 3.02 -6.04
CA LEU A 172 -4.78 3.23 -4.60
C LEU A 172 -6.13 3.07 -3.88
N ILE A 173 -7.22 3.61 -4.42
CA ILE A 173 -8.58 3.42 -3.90
C ILE A 173 -8.97 1.94 -3.97
N HIS A 174 -8.68 1.25 -5.06
CA HIS A 174 -8.96 -0.18 -5.19
C HIS A 174 -8.22 -1.00 -4.14
N ILE A 175 -6.92 -0.77 -3.98
CA ILE A 175 -6.07 -1.44 -2.99
C ILE A 175 -6.58 -1.14 -1.57
N SER A 176 -6.91 0.10 -1.24
CA SER A 176 -7.45 0.48 0.06
C SER A 176 -8.75 -0.25 0.38
N ASN A 177 -9.66 -0.34 -0.58
CA ASN A 177 -10.93 -1.05 -0.43
C ASN A 177 -10.73 -2.54 -0.09
N LEU A 178 -9.72 -3.18 -0.68
CA LEU A 178 -9.42 -4.60 -0.45
C LEU A 178 -8.59 -4.82 0.82
N ARG A 179 -7.53 -4.04 1.02
CA ARG A 179 -6.51 -4.32 2.04
C ARG A 179 -6.76 -3.67 3.38
N LEU A 180 -7.60 -2.63 3.46
CA LEU A 180 -8.06 -2.09 4.75
C LEU A 180 -9.15 -2.95 5.41
N CYS A 181 -9.70 -3.94 4.72
CA CYS A 181 -10.61 -4.91 5.30
C CYS A 181 -9.92 -5.66 6.46
N SER A 182 -10.64 -5.86 7.57
CA SER A 182 -10.11 -6.57 8.75
C SER A 182 -9.75 -8.05 8.47
N ARG A 183 -10.23 -8.63 7.37
CA ARG A 183 -9.87 -9.98 6.89
C ARG A 183 -8.55 -10.00 6.10
N ALA A 184 -8.03 -8.86 5.66
CA ALA A 184 -6.72 -8.80 5.07
C ALA A 184 -5.64 -9.15 6.12
N GLN A 185 -4.55 -9.77 5.68
CA GLN A 185 -3.43 -10.09 6.57
C GLN A 185 -2.92 -8.80 7.24
N SER A 186 -2.54 -8.87 8.51
CA SER A 186 -2.29 -7.70 9.36
C SER A 186 -1.21 -6.77 8.80
N GLU A 187 -0.13 -7.31 8.24
CA GLU A 187 1.00 -6.53 7.76
C GLU A 187 0.64 -5.71 6.51
N ILE A 188 0.05 -6.34 5.48
CA ILE A 188 -0.37 -5.61 4.28
C ILE A 188 -1.48 -4.60 4.59
N ARG A 189 -2.35 -4.89 5.57
CA ARG A 189 -3.34 -3.93 6.04
C ARG A 189 -2.69 -2.71 6.69
N THR A 190 -1.68 -2.91 7.53
CA THR A 190 -0.89 -1.82 8.13
C THR A 190 -0.17 -1.02 7.07
N LEU A 191 0.49 -1.67 6.12
CA LEU A 191 1.18 -1.01 5.01
C LEU A 191 0.24 -0.10 4.22
N VAL A 192 -0.90 -0.64 3.76
CA VAL A 192 -1.86 0.14 2.97
C VAL A 192 -2.50 1.27 3.78
N LYS A 193 -2.70 1.05 5.08
CA LYS A 193 -3.16 2.12 5.99
C LYS A 193 -2.16 3.28 6.02
N LEU A 194 -0.86 3.00 6.19
CA LEU A 194 0.20 4.02 6.17
C LEU A 194 0.25 4.75 4.81
N MET A 195 0.15 4.03 3.68
CA MET A 195 0.10 4.67 2.36
C MET A 195 -1.07 5.64 2.23
N CYS A 196 -2.27 5.23 2.69
CA CYS A 196 -3.45 6.10 2.68
C CYS A 196 -3.27 7.32 3.58
N GLU A 197 -2.71 7.15 4.79
CA GLU A 197 -2.46 8.22 5.75
C GLU A 197 -1.48 9.26 5.19
N GLU A 198 -0.41 8.83 4.50
CA GLU A 198 0.53 9.75 3.85
C GLU A 198 -0.14 10.64 2.79
N VAL A 199 -1.03 10.07 1.97
CA VAL A 199 -1.76 10.85 0.97
C VAL A 199 -2.80 11.77 1.62
N ILE A 200 -3.53 11.29 2.61
CA ILE A 200 -4.58 12.07 3.31
C ILE A 200 -3.99 13.31 4.03
N LYS A 201 -2.74 13.25 4.52
CA LYS A 201 -2.07 14.41 5.13
C LYS A 201 -2.04 15.63 4.22
N SER A 202 -1.82 15.43 2.93
CA SER A 202 -1.74 16.51 1.94
C SER A 202 -3.04 16.71 1.15
N GLU A 203 -3.90 15.69 1.08
CA GLU A 203 -5.14 15.67 0.30
C GLU A 203 -6.30 15.16 1.18
N PRO A 204 -6.77 15.94 2.18
CA PRO A 204 -7.78 15.50 3.14
C PRO A 204 -9.11 15.03 2.54
N TRP A 205 -9.48 15.54 1.36
CA TRP A 205 -10.68 15.15 0.64
C TRP A 205 -10.70 13.68 0.21
N LEU A 206 -9.52 13.02 0.12
CA LEU A 206 -9.42 11.61 -0.22
C LEU A 206 -9.80 10.67 0.93
N LYS A 207 -9.97 11.18 2.14
CA LYS A 207 -10.33 10.38 3.32
C LYS A 207 -11.61 9.57 3.12
N GLU A 208 -12.58 10.10 2.37
CA GLU A 208 -13.84 9.40 2.09
C GLU A 208 -13.71 8.22 1.10
N TYR A 209 -12.64 8.21 0.28
CA TYR A 209 -12.40 7.18 -0.73
C TYR A 209 -11.40 6.11 -0.29
N LEU A 210 -10.40 6.49 0.54
CA LEU A 210 -9.32 5.62 1.01
C LEU A 210 -9.76 4.85 2.28
N VAL A 211 -10.79 4.04 2.13
CA VAL A 211 -11.47 3.30 3.20
C VAL A 211 -11.70 1.84 2.81
N PRO A 212 -12.00 0.93 3.77
CA PRO A 212 -12.45 -0.41 3.44
C PRO A 212 -13.69 -0.39 2.54
N LYS A 213 -13.81 -1.36 1.65
CA LYS A 213 -14.95 -1.48 0.70
C LYS A 213 -16.31 -1.38 1.39
N CYS A 214 -16.46 -2.02 2.55
CA CYS A 214 -17.72 -1.99 3.30
C CYS A 214 -18.10 -0.60 3.85
N ASP A 215 -17.12 0.26 4.13
CA ASP A 215 -17.41 1.65 4.55
C ASP A 215 -17.90 2.48 3.36
N ARG A 216 -17.34 2.25 2.17
CA ARG A 216 -17.79 2.89 0.93
C ARG A 216 -19.19 2.43 0.48
N LEU A 217 -19.47 1.13 0.60
CA LEU A 217 -20.75 0.54 0.18
C LEU A 217 -21.87 0.72 1.21
N GLY A 218 -21.53 0.95 2.49
CA GLY A 218 -22.47 0.94 3.60
C GLY A 218 -22.81 -0.45 4.13
N PHE A 219 -22.42 -1.54 3.45
CA PHE A 219 -22.65 -2.94 3.82
C PHE A 219 -21.45 -3.82 3.53
N CYS A 220 -21.41 -5.01 4.11
CA CYS A 220 -20.39 -6.03 3.84
C CYS A 220 -20.85 -6.97 2.72
N ASP A 221 -20.04 -7.08 1.67
CA ASP A 221 -20.27 -7.99 0.53
C ASP A 221 -19.41 -9.27 0.59
N GLU A 222 -18.64 -9.45 1.65
CA GLU A 222 -17.81 -10.65 1.86
C GLU A 222 -18.65 -11.84 2.30
N ASP A 223 -18.30 -13.05 1.86
CA ASP A 223 -18.99 -14.30 2.26
C ASP A 223 -19.00 -14.48 3.77
N LYS A 224 -17.86 -14.20 4.43
CA LYS A 224 -17.71 -14.22 5.89
C LYS A 224 -17.49 -12.80 6.39
N SER A 225 -18.53 -12.18 6.96
CA SER A 225 -18.42 -10.85 7.57
C SER A 225 -17.57 -10.90 8.84
N CYS A 226 -16.83 -9.80 9.08
CA CYS A 226 -16.15 -9.56 10.37
C CYS A 226 -17.03 -8.86 11.41
N GLY A 227 -18.31 -8.58 11.11
CA GLY A 227 -19.24 -7.88 11.98
C GLY A 227 -19.18 -6.34 11.92
N ARG A 228 -18.21 -5.74 11.22
CA ARG A 228 -18.06 -4.26 11.13
C ARG A 228 -19.27 -3.59 10.45
N LYS A 229 -19.83 -4.22 9.43
CA LYS A 229 -21.04 -3.79 8.72
C LYS A 229 -21.96 -4.98 8.54
N GLN A 230 -23.27 -4.72 8.50
CA GLN A 230 -24.27 -5.72 8.16
C GLN A 230 -24.02 -6.29 6.76
N LYS A 231 -24.36 -7.54 6.54
CA LYS A 231 -24.38 -8.10 5.18
C LYS A 231 -25.49 -7.42 4.38
N LYS A 232 -25.27 -7.34 3.08
CA LYS A 232 -26.37 -7.03 2.16
C LYS A 232 -27.39 -8.16 2.27
N ASP A 233 -28.66 -7.83 2.54
CA ASP A 233 -29.74 -8.81 2.47
C ASP A 233 -29.74 -9.43 1.08
N LYS A 234 -29.75 -10.75 1.02
CA LYS A 234 -29.91 -11.45 -0.26
C LYS A 234 -31.34 -11.16 -0.73
N GLN A 235 -31.46 -10.27 -1.71
CA GLN A 235 -32.66 -10.18 -2.54
C GLN A 235 -32.72 -11.38 -3.48
#